data_715158d76b813b41a2fa127bb6d18bc6
#
_entry.id   715158d76b813b41a2fa127bb6d18bc6
#
_cell.length_a   1.000
_cell.length_b   1.000
_cell.length_c   1.000
_cell.angle_alpha   90.00
_cell.angle_beta   90.00
_cell.angle_gamma   90.00
#
_symmetry.space_group_name_H-M   'P 1'
#
loop_
_entity.id
_entity.type
_entity.pdbx_description
1 polymer ?
#
loop_
_entity_poly.entity_id
_entity_poly.type
_entity_poly.pdbx_seq_one_letter_code
_entity_poly.pdbx_strand_id
1 'polypeptide(L)'
;MRWEYLVLAWAMTATPPDASSDAWRLDASFHIFRPGAASAETRSYDGSQASTLGFELLNELGAEGWELVSSTVERTAVAPAQGYQTAGVPIATTQIFKRLAE
;
A
#
# COMPACT_ATOMS: atom_id res chain seq x y z
N MET A 1 -16.35 0.35 -26.37
CA MET A 1 -15.89 0.86 -25.05
C MET A 1 -15.01 -0.19 -24.40
N ARG A 2 -13.81 0.19 -24.03
CA ARG A 2 -12.88 -0.72 -23.35
C ARG A 2 -12.46 -0.14 -22.01
N TRP A 3 -12.34 -1.03 -21.03
CA TRP A 3 -11.77 -0.69 -19.73
C TRP A 3 -10.35 -1.23 -19.64
N GLU A 4 -9.48 -0.48 -19.02
CA GLU A 4 -8.18 -1.00 -18.61
C GLU A 4 -8.10 -0.98 -17.09
N TYR A 5 -7.25 -1.84 -16.54
CA TYR A 5 -7.16 -2.06 -15.10
C TYR A 5 -5.74 -1.85 -14.62
N LEU A 6 -5.64 -1.31 -13.42
CA LEU A 6 -4.38 -1.15 -12.69
C LEU A 6 -4.51 -1.85 -11.36
N VAL A 7 -3.48 -2.56 -10.94
CA VAL A 7 -3.44 -3.20 -9.62
C VAL A 7 -2.38 -2.51 -8.79
N LEU A 8 -2.79 -2.08 -7.60
CA LEU A 8 -1.90 -1.52 -6.60
C LEU A 8 -1.84 -2.51 -5.44
N ALA A 9 -0.67 -3.08 -5.21
CA ALA A 9 -0.42 -3.94 -4.06
C ALA A 9 0.53 -3.23 -3.12
N TRP A 10 0.18 -3.17 -1.82
CA TRP A 10 1.09 -2.62 -0.86
C TRP A 10 1.23 -3.55 0.34
N ALA A 11 2.40 -3.50 0.95
CA ALA A 11 2.70 -4.29 2.13
C ALA A 11 3.50 -3.46 3.11
N MET A 12 3.29 -3.70 4.39
CA MET A 12 4.03 -3.06 5.48
C MET A 12 4.86 -4.11 6.20
N THR A 13 6.11 -3.77 6.47
CA THR A 13 7.03 -4.60 7.22
C THR A 13 7.40 -3.90 8.51
N ALA A 14 7.28 -4.60 9.62
CA ALA A 14 7.67 -4.09 10.93
C ALA A 14 8.98 -4.74 11.36
N THR A 15 9.96 -3.91 11.71
CA THR A 15 11.24 -4.37 12.25
C THR A 15 11.27 -4.09 13.75
N PRO A 16 11.47 -5.13 14.59
CA PRO A 16 11.47 -4.97 16.02
C PRO A 16 12.67 -4.13 16.50
N PRO A 17 12.58 -3.57 17.70
CA PRO A 17 13.69 -2.84 18.31
C PRO A 17 14.94 -3.74 18.42
N ASP A 18 16.11 -3.13 18.26
CA ASP A 18 17.39 -3.81 18.40
C ASP A 18 18.34 -2.98 19.25
N ALA A 19 19.63 -3.34 19.24
CA ALA A 19 20.65 -2.64 20.03
C ALA A 19 20.86 -1.17 19.58
N SER A 20 20.45 -0.82 18.36
CA SER A 20 20.65 0.51 17.81
C SER A 20 19.42 1.41 17.95
N SER A 21 18.27 0.85 18.28
CA SER A 21 17.02 1.62 18.39
C SER A 21 16.02 0.90 19.30
N ASP A 22 15.40 1.64 20.20
CA ASP A 22 14.37 1.15 21.10
C ASP A 22 12.98 1.16 20.43
N ALA A 23 12.87 1.68 19.23
CA ALA A 23 11.60 1.85 18.53
C ALA A 23 11.42 0.80 17.43
N TRP A 24 10.17 0.41 17.22
CA TRP A 24 9.79 -0.38 16.03
C TRP A 24 9.97 0.48 14.78
N ARG A 25 10.51 -0.11 13.75
CA ARG A 25 10.60 0.54 12.45
C ARG A 25 9.59 -0.07 11.50
N LEU A 26 8.81 0.78 10.86
CA LEU A 26 7.83 0.38 9.88
C LEU A 26 8.27 0.86 8.50
N ASP A 27 8.24 -0.04 7.53
CA ASP A 27 8.52 0.29 6.14
C ASP A 27 7.35 -0.19 5.29
N ALA A 28 6.97 0.60 4.30
CA ALA A 28 5.89 0.27 3.39
C ALA A 28 6.41 0.24 1.96
N SER A 29 5.94 -0.73 1.18
CA SER A 29 6.25 -0.84 -0.24
C SER A 29 4.96 -0.85 -1.03
N PHE A 30 4.91 -0.05 -2.09
CA PHE A 30 3.79 0.00 -3.03
C PHE A 30 4.27 -0.53 -4.37
N HIS A 31 3.54 -1.48 -4.93
CA HIS A 31 3.81 -2.06 -6.24
C HIS A 31 2.65 -1.70 -7.16
N ILE A 32 2.95 -0.97 -8.22
CA ILE A 32 1.95 -0.48 -9.16
C ILE A 32 2.08 -1.26 -10.46
N PHE A 33 1.07 -2.05 -10.79
CA PHE A 33 1.02 -2.86 -12.00
C PHE A 33 0.15 -2.15 -13.02
N ARG A 34 0.78 -1.46 -13.97
CA ARG A 34 0.10 -0.70 -15.00
C ARG A 34 -0.17 -1.57 -16.22
N PRO A 35 -1.29 -1.36 -16.94
CA PRO A 35 -1.56 -2.11 -18.15
C PRO A 35 -0.45 -1.89 -19.18
N GLY A 36 0.02 -2.98 -19.79
CA GLY A 36 1.05 -2.95 -20.82
C GLY A 36 2.47 -2.78 -20.32
N ALA A 37 2.68 -2.58 -19.03
CA ALA A 37 4.02 -2.46 -18.47
C ALA A 37 4.66 -3.82 -18.29
N ALA A 38 5.96 -3.94 -18.60
CA ALA A 38 6.69 -5.19 -18.47
C ALA A 38 7.00 -5.55 -17.02
N SER A 39 7.02 -4.55 -16.13
CA SER A 39 7.32 -4.76 -14.72
C SER A 39 6.55 -3.76 -13.87
N ALA A 40 6.38 -4.09 -12.59
CA ALA A 40 5.73 -3.20 -11.64
C ALA A 40 6.61 -2.00 -11.31
N GLU A 41 5.98 -0.86 -11.14
CA GLU A 41 6.62 0.30 -10.53
C GLU A 41 6.62 0.07 -9.02
N THR A 42 7.75 0.26 -8.35
CA THR A 42 7.87 0.07 -6.91
C THR A 42 8.22 1.36 -6.23
N ARG A 43 7.51 1.69 -5.16
CA ARG A 43 7.80 2.83 -4.30
C ARG A 43 7.90 2.33 -2.87
N SER A 44 8.99 2.69 -2.19
CA SER A 44 9.23 2.29 -0.81
C SER A 44 9.29 3.51 0.08
N TYR A 45 8.65 3.43 1.23
CA TYR A 45 8.52 4.56 2.15
C TYR A 45 8.78 4.12 3.58
N ASP A 46 9.30 5.06 4.36
CA ASP A 46 9.34 4.97 5.81
C ASP A 46 7.90 4.91 6.35
N GLY A 47 7.66 4.07 7.33
CA GLY A 47 6.32 3.85 7.87
C GLY A 47 5.66 5.09 8.47
N SER A 48 6.46 6.05 8.95
CA SER A 48 5.91 7.30 9.47
C SER A 48 5.25 8.16 8.36
N GLN A 49 5.64 7.93 7.11
CA GLN A 49 5.13 8.66 5.95
C GLN A 49 4.11 7.85 5.14
N ALA A 50 4.00 6.55 5.42
CA ALA A 50 3.25 5.63 4.57
C ALA A 50 1.80 6.06 4.36
N SER A 51 1.12 6.54 5.40
CA SER A 51 -0.27 6.97 5.29
C SER A 51 -0.42 8.17 4.36
N THR A 52 0.40 9.20 4.56
CA THR A 52 0.36 10.41 3.74
C THR A 52 0.69 10.11 2.29
N LEU A 53 1.73 9.32 2.07
CA LEU A 53 2.18 8.98 0.72
C LEU A 53 1.19 8.05 0.03
N GLY A 54 0.48 7.21 0.78
CA GLY A 54 -0.60 6.40 0.24
C GLY A 54 -1.74 7.26 -0.30
N PHE A 55 -2.13 8.31 0.42
CA PHE A 55 -3.14 9.25 -0.06
C PHE A 55 -2.65 10.04 -1.26
N GLU A 56 -1.40 10.46 -1.26
CA GLU A 56 -0.82 11.15 -2.41
C GLU A 56 -0.84 10.27 -3.66
N LEU A 57 -0.52 8.99 -3.50
CA LEU A 57 -0.56 8.03 -4.60
C LEU A 57 -1.99 7.85 -5.13
N LEU A 58 -2.99 7.76 -4.25
CA LEU A 58 -4.39 7.68 -4.67
C LEU A 58 -4.82 8.92 -5.44
N ASN A 59 -4.40 10.10 -4.99
CA ASN A 59 -4.68 11.35 -5.69
C ASN A 59 -3.99 11.40 -7.06
N GLU A 60 -2.77 10.92 -7.14
CA GLU A 60 -2.03 10.83 -8.39
C GLU A 60 -2.74 9.93 -9.39
N LEU A 61 -3.17 8.75 -8.94
CA LEU A 61 -3.91 7.81 -9.78
C LEU A 61 -5.26 8.39 -10.21
N GLY A 62 -5.96 9.06 -9.29
CA GLY A 62 -7.22 9.73 -9.61
C GLY A 62 -7.05 10.82 -10.66
N ALA A 63 -5.95 11.59 -10.59
CA ALA A 63 -5.64 12.62 -11.58
C ALA A 63 -5.37 12.02 -12.97
N GLU A 64 -4.90 10.77 -13.01
CA GLU A 64 -4.70 10.04 -14.26
C GLU A 64 -5.99 9.39 -14.78
N GLY A 65 -7.10 9.56 -14.07
CA GLY A 65 -8.39 9.01 -14.47
C GLY A 65 -8.73 7.64 -13.88
N TRP A 66 -7.90 7.14 -12.97
CA TRP A 66 -8.14 5.84 -12.35
C TRP A 66 -9.21 5.92 -11.27
N GLU A 67 -10.12 4.95 -11.28
CA GLU A 67 -11.22 4.85 -10.32
C GLU A 67 -11.06 3.55 -9.53
N LEU A 68 -11.14 3.63 -8.21
CA LEU A 68 -11.03 2.46 -7.35
C LEU A 68 -12.25 1.55 -7.51
N VAL A 69 -12.01 0.28 -7.84
CA VAL A 69 -13.05 -0.74 -7.99
C VAL A 69 -13.19 -1.58 -6.73
N SER A 70 -12.05 -2.02 -6.19
CA SER A 70 -12.06 -2.87 -5.01
C SER A 70 -10.79 -2.69 -4.20
N SER A 71 -10.90 -2.98 -2.91
CA SER A 71 -9.77 -2.99 -1.99
C SER A 71 -9.91 -4.23 -1.10
N THR A 72 -8.90 -5.08 -1.13
CA THR A 72 -8.91 -6.35 -0.38
C THR A 72 -7.71 -6.38 0.54
N VAL A 73 -7.96 -6.59 1.82
CA VAL A 73 -6.90 -6.80 2.80
C VAL A 73 -6.44 -8.24 2.72
N GLU A 74 -5.21 -8.44 2.29
CA GLU A 74 -4.64 -9.78 2.10
C GLU A 74 -4.11 -10.36 3.41
N ARG A 75 -3.53 -9.52 4.26
CA ARG A 75 -2.96 -9.95 5.53
C ARG A 75 -3.16 -8.89 6.58
N THR A 76 -3.38 -9.35 7.80
CA THR A 76 -3.42 -8.49 8.99
C THR A 76 -2.42 -8.99 10.01
N ALA A 77 -1.97 -8.10 10.87
CA ALA A 77 -1.13 -8.44 12.01
C ALA A 77 -1.64 -7.73 13.25
N VAL A 78 -1.44 -8.36 14.39
CA VAL A 78 -1.68 -7.72 15.68
C VAL A 78 -0.41 -6.96 16.04
N ALA A 79 -0.51 -5.65 16.18
CA ALA A 79 0.62 -4.83 16.61
C ALA A 79 0.56 -4.68 18.13
N PRO A 80 1.50 -5.26 18.86
CA PRO A 80 1.58 -4.99 20.30
C PRO A 80 2.10 -3.56 20.49
N ALA A 81 1.32 -2.74 21.16
CA ALA A 81 1.71 -1.37 21.47
C ALA A 81 1.52 -1.15 22.96
N GLN A 82 2.61 -1.15 23.72
CA GLN A 82 2.64 -0.74 25.12
C GLN A 82 1.53 -1.35 25.99
N GLY A 83 1.33 -2.65 25.86
CA GLY A 83 0.32 -3.36 26.66
C GLY A 83 -1.08 -3.37 26.05
N TYR A 84 -1.28 -2.71 24.92
CA TYR A 84 -2.52 -2.77 24.18
C TYR A 84 -2.39 -3.74 23.03
N GLN A 85 -3.41 -4.55 22.83
CA GLN A 85 -3.52 -5.34 21.62
C GLN A 85 -4.55 -4.66 20.72
N THR A 86 -4.10 -4.17 19.59
CA THR A 86 -5.01 -3.66 18.57
C THR A 86 -5.44 -4.81 17.69
N ALA A 87 -6.73 -4.90 17.44
CA ALA A 87 -7.29 -5.90 16.54
C ALA A 87 -6.80 -5.62 15.12
N GLY A 88 -6.18 -6.60 14.48
CA GLY A 88 -5.83 -6.67 13.09
C GLY A 88 -5.46 -5.40 12.34
N VAL A 89 -4.19 -5.03 12.35
CA VAL A 89 -3.70 -3.94 11.50
C VAL A 89 -3.43 -4.50 10.11
N PRO A 90 -4.00 -3.93 9.04
CA PRO A 90 -3.67 -4.38 7.69
C PRO A 90 -2.19 -4.19 7.38
N ILE A 91 -1.54 -5.26 6.92
CA ILE A 91 -0.12 -5.24 6.56
C ILE A 91 0.11 -5.56 5.08
N ALA A 92 -0.91 -6.01 4.39
CA ALA A 92 -0.85 -6.21 2.94
C ALA A 92 -2.25 -6.00 2.36
N THR A 93 -2.35 -5.19 1.33
CA THR A 93 -3.62 -4.85 0.70
C THR A 93 -3.44 -4.80 -0.80
N THR A 94 -4.44 -5.32 -1.53
CA THR A 94 -4.49 -5.24 -2.98
C THR A 94 -5.69 -4.38 -3.38
N GLN A 95 -5.45 -3.40 -4.24
CA GLN A 95 -6.48 -2.51 -4.74
C GLN A 95 -6.51 -2.58 -6.26
N ILE A 96 -7.72 -2.62 -6.81
CA ILE A 96 -7.93 -2.69 -8.25
C ILE A 96 -8.60 -1.40 -8.70
N PHE A 97 -8.05 -0.79 -9.72
CA PHE A 97 -8.55 0.44 -10.33
C PHE A 97 -8.92 0.18 -11.79
N LYS A 98 -9.83 0.97 -12.31
CA LYS A 98 -10.19 0.92 -13.72
C LYS A 98 -10.25 2.33 -14.29
N ARG A 99 -10.10 2.43 -15.61
CA ARG A 99 -10.39 3.64 -16.35
C ARG A 99 -10.72 3.27 -17.79
N LEU A 100 -11.40 4.18 -18.48
CA LEU A 100 -11.67 3.98 -19.91
C LEU A 100 -10.35 4.08 -20.69
N ALA A 101 -10.11 3.09 -21.54
CA ALA A 101 -8.94 3.07 -22.41
C ALA A 101 -9.12 3.92 -23.66
N GLU A 102 -10.36 4.22 -23.97
CA GLU A 102 -10.76 5.00 -25.16
C GLU A 102 -11.80 6.04 -24.81
#